data_80d70806f912a160a1a65cbacf8355e7
#
_entry.id   80d70806f912a160a1a65cbacf8355e7
#
_cell.length_a   1.000
_cell.length_b   1.000
_cell.length_c   1.000
_cell.angle_alpha   90.00
_cell.angle_beta   90.00
_cell.angle_gamma   90.00
#
_symmetry.space_group_name_H-M   'P 1'
#
loop_
_entity.id
_entity.type
_entity.pdbx_description
1 polymer ?
#
loop_
_entity_poly.entity_id
_entity_poly.type
_entity_poly.pdbx_seq_one_letter_code
_entity_poly.pdbx_strand_id
1 'polypeptide(L)'
;MAIKAIALDIDGTLTNDEKVVTARTREALLAAQRSGVRLILSSGRPIQGLRALAAELGLPANGGLLVAFNGAHVVDARTDEVLFDQPMDPSVLVALVGHVREFDVIPWITEGARLYVERGMRHVITYRGEPLDIVEYERKMCDLEVCEVDDLLEVCGRPQDKLLCASEPEYLGEHWRAMNAPFAEALSGMFTADFYFEFMAPGINKGNALAGALPKLGIDASEVVAFGDGENDMAMLEWAGMGVAMGNAGDSVKAVADRVTSTNNEDGIADALAEILV
;
A
#
# COMPACT_ATOMS: atom_id res chain seq x y z
N MET A 1 -7.04 25.99 9.63
CA MET A 1 -8.16 25.08 9.26
C MET A 1 -8.17 23.92 10.24
N ALA A 2 -9.33 23.36 10.55
CA ALA A 2 -9.38 22.21 11.45
C ALA A 2 -9.03 20.94 10.63
N ILE A 3 -8.08 20.15 11.12
CA ILE A 3 -7.74 18.85 10.52
C ILE A 3 -8.87 17.87 10.79
N LYS A 4 -9.36 17.20 9.75
CA LYS A 4 -10.42 16.19 9.82
C LYS A 4 -9.91 14.77 9.58
N ALA A 5 -8.76 14.59 8.89
CA ALA A 5 -8.20 13.28 8.65
C ALA A 5 -6.67 13.27 8.70
N ILE A 6 -6.12 12.14 9.09
CA ILE A 6 -4.69 11.83 9.07
C ILE A 6 -4.51 10.59 8.21
N ALA A 7 -3.80 10.71 7.09
CA ALA A 7 -3.42 9.61 6.21
C ALA A 7 -1.99 9.15 6.55
N LEU A 8 -1.83 7.86 6.73
CA LEU A 8 -0.61 7.25 7.25
C LEU A 8 -0.16 6.13 6.31
N ASP A 9 1.03 6.24 5.75
CA ASP A 9 1.74 5.05 5.29
C ASP A 9 2.12 4.16 6.47
N ILE A 10 2.44 2.91 6.22
CA ILE A 10 2.68 1.90 7.26
C ILE A 10 4.17 1.64 7.47
N ASP A 11 4.82 1.06 6.46
CA ASP A 11 6.17 0.51 6.59
C ASP A 11 7.23 1.60 6.45
N GLY A 12 7.94 1.93 7.52
CA GLY A 12 8.88 3.05 7.56
C GLY A 12 8.25 4.38 7.98
N THR A 13 6.93 4.41 8.18
CA THR A 13 6.18 5.60 8.60
C THR A 13 5.46 5.35 9.93
N LEU A 14 4.36 4.59 9.92
CA LEU A 14 3.56 4.32 11.13
C LEU A 14 4.24 3.30 12.05
N THR A 15 4.89 2.30 11.46
CA THR A 15 5.62 1.27 12.18
C THR A 15 7.13 1.55 12.20
N ASN A 16 7.76 1.23 13.30
CA ASN A 16 9.22 1.25 13.41
C ASN A 16 9.87 0.05 12.68
N ASP A 17 11.19 -0.09 12.74
CA ASP A 17 11.94 -1.18 12.09
C ASP A 17 11.60 -2.56 12.65
N GLU A 18 11.04 -2.63 13.89
CA GLU A 18 10.52 -3.85 14.50
C GLU A 18 9.08 -4.18 14.05
N LYS A 19 8.52 -3.40 13.12
CA LYS A 19 7.15 -3.52 12.58
C LYS A 19 6.05 -3.38 13.63
N VAL A 20 6.28 -2.54 14.63
CA VAL A 20 5.31 -2.19 15.67
C VAL A 20 5.01 -0.69 15.69
N VAL A 21 3.80 -0.32 16.06
CA VAL A 21 3.44 1.06 16.38
C VAL A 21 3.91 1.34 17.80
N THR A 22 4.76 2.34 17.98
CA THR A 22 5.27 2.69 19.31
C THR A 22 4.13 3.19 20.22
N ALA A 23 4.29 3.05 21.53
CA ALA A 23 3.27 3.46 22.48
C ALA A 23 2.95 4.97 22.38
N ARG A 24 3.95 5.82 22.13
CA ARG A 24 3.80 7.28 22.01
C ARG A 24 3.05 7.67 20.73
N THR A 25 3.42 7.09 19.59
CA THR A 25 2.73 7.30 18.32
C THR A 25 1.28 6.83 18.39
N ARG A 26 1.05 5.63 18.96
CA ARG A 26 -0.30 5.10 19.16
C ARG A 26 -1.17 6.04 20.01
N GLU A 27 -0.64 6.52 21.16
CA GLU A 27 -1.39 7.42 22.05
C GLU A 27 -1.74 8.74 21.36
N ALA A 28 -0.81 9.32 20.56
CA ALA A 28 -1.06 10.54 19.79
C ALA A 28 -2.18 10.35 18.77
N LEU A 29 -2.18 9.24 18.04
CA LEU A 29 -3.21 8.91 17.04
C LEU A 29 -4.58 8.65 17.70
N LEU A 30 -4.61 7.93 18.82
CA LEU A 30 -5.86 7.72 19.58
C LEU A 30 -6.38 9.04 20.16
N ALA A 31 -5.51 9.96 20.58
CA ALA A 31 -5.90 11.29 21.02
C ALA A 31 -6.52 12.10 19.88
N ALA A 32 -5.93 12.07 18.69
CA ALA A 32 -6.49 12.70 17.50
C ALA A 32 -7.90 12.17 17.17
N GLN A 33 -8.10 10.85 17.23
CA GLN A 33 -9.43 10.25 17.01
C GLN A 33 -10.46 10.69 18.06
N ARG A 34 -10.08 10.79 19.34
CA ARG A 34 -10.96 11.30 20.40
C ARG A 34 -11.40 12.75 20.15
N SER A 35 -10.60 13.52 19.40
CA SER A 35 -10.95 14.89 18.97
C SER A 35 -11.76 14.92 17.66
N GLY A 36 -12.15 13.76 17.13
CA GLY A 36 -12.97 13.64 15.92
C GLY A 36 -12.17 13.56 14.61
N VAL A 37 -10.84 13.44 14.67
CA VAL A 37 -9.99 13.26 13.48
C VAL A 37 -10.05 11.80 13.03
N ARG A 38 -10.27 11.57 11.75
CA ARG A 38 -10.35 10.25 11.14
C ARG A 38 -8.95 9.75 10.76
N LEU A 39 -8.62 8.51 11.09
CA LEU A 39 -7.38 7.88 10.63
C LEU A 39 -7.60 7.10 9.34
N ILE A 40 -6.61 7.14 8.47
CA ILE A 40 -6.57 6.44 7.18
C ILE A 40 -5.24 5.70 7.09
N LEU A 41 -5.29 4.37 6.98
CA LEU A 41 -4.11 3.56 6.68
C LEU A 41 -3.97 3.43 5.17
N SER A 42 -2.80 3.74 4.61
CA SER A 42 -2.55 3.74 3.18
C SER A 42 -1.29 2.95 2.85
N SER A 43 -1.43 1.81 2.13
CA SER A 43 -0.32 0.88 1.90
C SER A 43 -0.42 0.17 0.54
N GLY A 44 0.69 -0.43 0.10
CA GLY A 44 0.71 -1.41 -1.00
C GLY A 44 0.10 -2.76 -0.64
N ARG A 45 -0.17 -3.02 0.64
CA ARG A 45 -0.77 -4.27 1.13
C ARG A 45 -2.23 -4.41 0.69
N PRO A 46 -2.75 -5.65 0.60
CA PRO A 46 -4.19 -5.88 0.46
C PRO A 46 -4.95 -5.46 1.73
N ILE A 47 -6.27 -5.26 1.63
CA ILE A 47 -7.13 -4.88 2.78
C ILE A 47 -6.90 -5.81 3.98
N GLN A 48 -6.81 -7.13 3.76
CA GLN A 48 -6.58 -8.10 4.84
C GLN A 48 -5.31 -7.77 5.64
N GLY A 49 -4.21 -7.39 4.97
CA GLY A 49 -2.96 -7.02 5.62
C GLY A 49 -3.00 -5.72 6.44
N LEU A 50 -4.09 -4.95 6.34
CA LEU A 50 -4.30 -3.70 7.10
C LEU A 50 -5.18 -3.90 8.33
N ARG A 51 -6.00 -4.97 8.38
CA ARG A 51 -7.07 -5.14 9.37
C ARG A 51 -6.56 -5.23 10.81
N ALA A 52 -5.48 -5.96 11.05
CA ALA A 52 -4.93 -6.11 12.41
C ALA A 52 -4.50 -4.74 12.97
N LEU A 53 -3.78 -3.95 12.16
CA LEU A 53 -3.33 -2.62 12.54
C LEU A 53 -4.49 -1.63 12.68
N ALA A 54 -5.48 -1.71 11.79
CA ALA A 54 -6.70 -0.92 11.88
C ALA A 54 -7.47 -1.20 13.18
N ALA A 55 -7.56 -2.47 13.59
CA ALA A 55 -8.20 -2.86 14.85
C ALA A 55 -7.41 -2.35 16.06
N GLU A 56 -6.07 -2.47 16.05
CA GLU A 56 -5.18 -1.96 17.10
C GLU A 56 -5.37 -0.45 17.33
N LEU A 57 -5.50 0.31 16.26
CA LEU A 57 -5.70 1.76 16.29
C LEU A 57 -7.17 2.17 16.39
N GLY A 58 -8.11 1.22 16.48
CA GLY A 58 -9.53 1.51 16.66
C GLY A 58 -10.23 2.15 15.45
N LEU A 59 -9.70 2.01 14.24
CA LEU A 59 -10.27 2.58 13.02
C LEU A 59 -11.74 2.19 12.79
N PRO A 60 -12.13 0.90 12.96
CA PRO A 60 -13.53 0.49 12.72
C PRO A 60 -14.54 1.22 13.61
N ALA A 61 -14.14 1.57 14.85
CA ALA A 61 -15.02 2.27 15.80
C ALA A 61 -15.11 3.78 15.52
N ASN A 62 -14.09 4.36 14.86
CA ASN A 62 -13.94 5.80 14.67
C ASN A 62 -14.11 6.23 13.21
N GLY A 63 -14.69 5.38 12.35
CA GLY A 63 -14.95 5.67 10.94
C GLY A 63 -13.67 5.82 10.11
N GLY A 64 -12.61 5.09 10.46
CA GLY A 64 -11.36 5.08 9.72
C GLY A 64 -11.47 4.43 8.36
N LEU A 65 -10.49 4.67 7.48
CA LEU A 65 -10.44 4.11 6.13
C LEU A 65 -9.20 3.26 5.94
N LEU A 66 -9.31 2.30 5.00
CA LEU A 66 -8.20 1.48 4.51
C LEU A 66 -8.01 1.76 3.03
N VAL A 67 -6.81 2.18 2.65
CA VAL A 67 -6.34 2.39 1.29
C VAL A 67 -5.34 1.29 0.98
N ALA A 68 -5.74 0.34 0.15
CA ALA A 68 -4.97 -0.83 -0.21
C ALA A 68 -4.38 -0.72 -1.62
N PHE A 69 -3.45 -1.60 -1.94
CA PHE A 69 -2.84 -1.75 -3.26
C PHE A 69 -2.34 -0.40 -3.83
N ASN A 70 -1.61 0.38 -2.99
CA ASN A 70 -1.10 1.70 -3.35
C ASN A 70 -2.18 2.68 -3.84
N GLY A 71 -3.45 2.47 -3.48
CA GLY A 71 -4.56 3.34 -3.85
C GLY A 71 -5.54 2.75 -4.86
N ALA A 72 -5.41 1.49 -5.27
CA ALA A 72 -6.38 0.86 -6.16
C ALA A 72 -7.75 0.68 -5.49
N HIS A 73 -7.76 0.45 -4.17
CA HIS A 73 -8.98 0.13 -3.43
C HIS A 73 -9.07 0.87 -2.10
N VAL A 74 -10.20 1.54 -1.83
CA VAL A 74 -10.46 2.26 -0.59
C VAL A 74 -11.79 1.82 0.02
N VAL A 75 -11.74 1.39 1.28
CA VAL A 75 -12.94 0.96 2.01
C VAL A 75 -13.07 1.64 3.37
N ASP A 76 -14.31 1.76 3.84
CA ASP A 76 -14.61 2.04 5.25
C ASP A 76 -14.19 0.83 6.11
N ALA A 77 -13.38 1.07 7.14
CA ALA A 77 -12.77 0.01 7.95
C ALA A 77 -13.79 -0.81 8.78
N ARG A 78 -15.01 -0.31 8.97
CA ARG A 78 -16.07 -0.97 9.73
C ARG A 78 -17.05 -1.73 8.87
N THR A 79 -17.46 -1.12 7.74
CA THR A 79 -18.58 -1.62 6.93
C THR A 79 -18.13 -2.36 5.68
N ASP A 80 -16.86 -2.24 5.31
CA ASP A 80 -16.29 -2.67 4.04
C ASP A 80 -16.96 -1.99 2.81
N GLU A 81 -17.68 -0.89 3.02
CA GLU A 81 -18.20 -0.09 1.93
C GLU A 81 -17.06 0.45 1.07
N VAL A 82 -17.15 0.20 -0.23
CA VAL A 82 -16.15 0.64 -1.20
C VAL A 82 -16.37 2.12 -1.51
N LEU A 83 -15.40 2.95 -1.17
CA LEU A 83 -15.42 4.40 -1.43
C LEU A 83 -14.69 4.76 -2.73
N PHE A 84 -13.69 3.98 -3.11
CA PHE A 84 -12.97 4.11 -4.36
C PHE A 84 -12.47 2.74 -4.80
N ASP A 85 -12.55 2.46 -6.09
CA ASP A 85 -12.09 1.23 -6.69
C ASP A 85 -11.67 1.49 -8.14
N GLN A 86 -10.47 1.04 -8.50
CA GLN A 86 -9.93 1.16 -9.86
C GLN A 86 -9.16 -0.09 -10.23
N PRO A 87 -9.86 -1.20 -10.49
CA PRO A 87 -9.22 -2.46 -10.87
C PRO A 87 -8.67 -2.42 -12.30
N MET A 88 -7.79 -3.35 -12.61
CA MET A 88 -7.32 -3.59 -13.98
C MET A 88 -8.44 -4.14 -14.85
N ASP A 89 -8.39 -3.79 -16.16
CA ASP A 89 -9.25 -4.42 -17.15
C ASP A 89 -8.92 -5.93 -17.25
N PRO A 90 -9.94 -6.82 -17.10
CA PRO A 90 -9.71 -8.27 -17.15
C PRO A 90 -9.02 -8.76 -18.43
N SER A 91 -9.28 -8.12 -19.57
CA SER A 91 -8.64 -8.51 -20.83
C SER A 91 -7.14 -8.16 -20.86
N VAL A 92 -6.78 -7.03 -20.25
CA VAL A 92 -5.39 -6.61 -20.09
C VAL A 92 -4.68 -7.53 -19.09
N LEU A 93 -5.35 -7.88 -17.98
CA LEU A 93 -4.81 -8.80 -16.99
C LEU A 93 -4.54 -10.20 -17.56
N VAL A 94 -5.45 -10.75 -18.36
CA VAL A 94 -5.26 -12.02 -19.06
C VAL A 94 -4.02 -11.97 -19.97
N ALA A 95 -3.87 -10.89 -20.74
CA ALA A 95 -2.70 -10.71 -21.60
C ALA A 95 -1.40 -10.58 -20.79
N LEU A 96 -1.46 -9.84 -19.66
CA LEU A 96 -0.34 -9.64 -18.75
C LEU A 96 0.12 -10.97 -18.12
N VAL A 97 -0.81 -11.78 -17.59
CA VAL A 97 -0.47 -13.09 -17.03
C VAL A 97 0.17 -13.99 -18.07
N GLY A 98 -0.34 -13.99 -19.31
CA GLY A 98 0.28 -14.71 -20.43
C GLY A 98 1.72 -14.26 -20.69
N HIS A 99 1.97 -12.96 -20.66
CA HIS A 99 3.28 -12.37 -20.93
C HIS A 99 4.30 -12.60 -19.80
N VAL A 100 3.92 -12.43 -18.54
CA VAL A 100 4.87 -12.59 -17.43
C VAL A 100 5.36 -14.03 -17.27
N ARG A 101 4.63 -15.01 -17.80
CA ARG A 101 5.08 -16.42 -17.88
C ARG A 101 6.32 -16.65 -18.76
N GLU A 102 6.68 -15.69 -19.61
CA GLU A 102 7.91 -15.74 -20.40
C GLU A 102 9.18 -15.40 -19.59
N PHE A 103 8.98 -14.94 -18.32
CA PHE A 103 10.03 -14.51 -17.41
C PHE A 103 10.15 -15.45 -16.21
N ASP A 104 11.31 -15.49 -15.59
CA ASP A 104 11.54 -16.28 -14.38
C ASP A 104 11.05 -15.50 -13.13
N VAL A 105 9.74 -15.30 -13.05
CA VAL A 105 9.04 -14.62 -11.94
C VAL A 105 7.97 -15.53 -11.35
N ILE A 106 7.58 -15.23 -10.14
CA ILE A 106 6.49 -15.87 -9.41
C ILE A 106 5.31 -14.88 -9.40
N PRO A 107 4.34 -14.98 -10.33
CA PRO A 107 3.17 -14.13 -10.32
C PRO A 107 2.11 -14.64 -9.35
N TRP A 108 1.41 -13.72 -8.68
CA TRP A 108 0.20 -14.01 -7.93
C TRP A 108 -0.79 -12.86 -7.93
N ILE A 109 -2.03 -13.21 -7.65
CA ILE A 109 -3.15 -12.27 -7.49
C ILE A 109 -3.68 -12.41 -6.06
N THR A 110 -3.97 -11.27 -5.42
CA THR A 110 -4.61 -11.25 -4.10
C THR A 110 -6.02 -10.70 -4.22
N GLU A 111 -7.01 -11.48 -3.82
CA GLU A 111 -8.42 -11.09 -3.78
C GLU A 111 -9.00 -11.35 -2.39
N GLY A 112 -9.43 -10.29 -1.72
CA GLY A 112 -9.88 -10.39 -0.33
C GLY A 112 -8.76 -10.89 0.59
N ALA A 113 -9.00 -12.01 1.27
CA ALA A 113 -8.01 -12.67 2.14
C ALA A 113 -7.27 -13.83 1.44
N ARG A 114 -7.37 -13.97 0.12
CA ARG A 114 -6.81 -15.08 -0.62
C ARG A 114 -5.68 -14.63 -1.55
N LEU A 115 -4.58 -15.38 -1.53
CA LEU A 115 -3.45 -15.27 -2.44
C LEU A 115 -3.50 -16.44 -3.41
N TYR A 116 -3.76 -16.16 -4.69
CA TYR A 116 -3.83 -17.15 -5.75
C TYR A 116 -2.48 -17.29 -6.44
N VAL A 117 -1.93 -18.51 -6.43
CA VAL A 117 -0.66 -18.87 -7.09
C VAL A 117 -0.84 -20.16 -7.89
N GLU A 118 -0.09 -20.32 -8.97
CA GLU A 118 -0.17 -21.54 -9.78
C GLU A 118 0.47 -22.74 -9.08
N ARG A 119 -0.24 -23.87 -9.11
CA ARG A 119 0.22 -25.14 -8.54
C ARG A 119 1.53 -25.61 -9.15
N GLY A 120 2.46 -26.01 -8.30
CA GLY A 120 3.76 -26.53 -8.71
C GLY A 120 4.77 -25.45 -9.15
N MET A 121 4.41 -24.18 -9.06
CA MET A 121 5.35 -23.09 -9.25
C MET A 121 6.37 -23.07 -8.10
N ARG A 122 7.60 -22.62 -8.37
CA ARG A 122 8.55 -22.37 -7.30
C ARG A 122 8.03 -21.24 -6.39
N HIS A 123 8.28 -21.33 -5.10
CA HIS A 123 7.91 -20.29 -4.14
C HIS A 123 9.15 -19.64 -3.47
N VAL A 124 10.34 -20.18 -3.74
CA VAL A 124 11.58 -19.75 -3.09
C VAL A 124 12.42 -18.93 -4.06
N ILE A 125 12.86 -17.79 -3.58
CA ILE A 125 13.88 -16.93 -4.21
C ILE A 125 15.13 -16.89 -3.34
N THR A 126 16.25 -16.45 -3.90
CA THR A 126 17.45 -16.14 -3.11
C THR A 126 17.44 -14.64 -2.78
N TYR A 127 17.38 -14.32 -1.49
CA TYR A 127 17.42 -12.94 -1.03
C TYR A 127 18.54 -12.73 -0.02
N ARG A 128 19.47 -11.83 -0.31
CA ARG A 128 20.67 -11.54 0.52
C ARG A 128 21.49 -12.79 0.83
N GLY A 129 21.56 -13.73 -0.12
CA GLY A 129 22.31 -14.97 0.00
C GLY A 129 21.60 -16.11 0.73
N GLU A 130 20.36 -15.90 1.18
CA GLU A 130 19.55 -16.90 1.90
C GLU A 130 18.28 -17.24 1.10
N PRO A 131 17.78 -18.49 1.21
CA PRO A 131 16.51 -18.87 0.62
C PRO A 131 15.35 -18.20 1.35
N LEU A 132 14.45 -17.58 0.61
CA LEU A 132 13.22 -16.97 1.11
C LEU A 132 12.02 -17.57 0.38
N ASP A 133 11.13 -18.26 1.11
CA ASP A 133 9.82 -18.61 0.60
C ASP A 133 8.96 -17.33 0.54
N ILE A 134 8.88 -16.74 -0.67
CA ILE A 134 8.29 -15.43 -0.88
C ILE A 134 6.75 -15.46 -0.79
N VAL A 135 6.13 -16.59 -1.13
CA VAL A 135 4.69 -16.78 -1.01
C VAL A 135 4.29 -16.90 0.47
N GLU A 136 5.05 -17.69 1.24
CA GLU A 136 4.82 -17.81 2.68
C GLU A 136 5.15 -16.51 3.43
N TYR A 137 6.14 -15.74 2.95
CA TYR A 137 6.46 -14.41 3.47
C TYR A 137 5.25 -13.46 3.29
N GLU A 138 4.71 -13.34 2.06
CA GLU A 138 3.54 -12.49 1.78
C GLU A 138 2.31 -12.97 2.55
N ARG A 139 2.08 -14.29 2.59
CA ARG A 139 0.98 -14.88 3.35
C ARG A 139 0.99 -14.43 4.82
N LYS A 140 2.15 -14.49 5.47
CA LYS A 140 2.31 -14.10 6.88
C LYS A 140 2.18 -12.59 7.08
N MET A 141 2.81 -11.80 6.20
CA MET A 141 2.79 -10.35 6.30
C MET A 141 1.39 -9.74 6.12
N CYS A 142 0.55 -10.40 5.32
CA CYS A 142 -0.78 -9.91 4.99
C CYS A 142 -1.93 -10.75 5.56
N ASP A 143 -1.64 -11.77 6.38
CA ASP A 143 -2.63 -12.70 6.97
C ASP A 143 -3.55 -13.32 5.90
N LEU A 144 -2.95 -13.92 4.87
CA LEU A 144 -3.64 -14.46 3.71
C LEU A 144 -3.76 -15.98 3.76
N GLU A 145 -4.77 -16.52 3.06
CA GLU A 145 -4.91 -17.93 2.73
C GLU A 145 -4.30 -18.16 1.33
N VAL A 146 -3.32 -19.07 1.22
CA VAL A 146 -2.77 -19.45 -0.09
C VAL A 146 -3.73 -20.41 -0.78
N CYS A 147 -4.13 -20.06 -1.99
CA CYS A 147 -5.01 -20.83 -2.85
C CYS A 147 -4.24 -21.24 -4.12
N GLU A 148 -3.87 -22.50 -4.21
CA GLU A 148 -3.27 -23.03 -5.45
C GLU A 148 -4.35 -23.28 -6.50
N VAL A 149 -4.15 -22.70 -7.70
CA VAL A 149 -4.97 -22.91 -8.90
C VAL A 149 -4.18 -23.65 -9.97
N ASP A 150 -4.85 -24.34 -10.88
CA ASP A 150 -4.15 -25.00 -11.98
C ASP A 150 -3.69 -24.00 -13.05
N ASP A 151 -4.41 -22.89 -13.21
CA ASP A 151 -4.08 -21.78 -14.09
C ASP A 151 -4.51 -20.44 -13.46
N LEU A 152 -3.59 -19.50 -13.31
CA LEU A 152 -3.89 -18.17 -12.74
C LEU A 152 -4.94 -17.41 -13.56
N LEU A 153 -5.13 -17.75 -14.83
CA LEU A 153 -6.20 -17.21 -15.67
C LEU A 153 -7.61 -17.49 -15.14
N GLU A 154 -7.80 -18.50 -14.28
CA GLU A 154 -9.09 -18.80 -13.64
C GLU A 154 -9.63 -17.64 -12.78
N VAL A 155 -8.72 -16.81 -12.27
CA VAL A 155 -9.08 -15.64 -11.45
C VAL A 155 -9.04 -14.31 -12.21
N CYS A 156 -8.50 -14.30 -13.44
CA CYS A 156 -8.39 -13.08 -14.25
C CYS A 156 -9.70 -12.63 -14.91
N GLY A 157 -10.71 -13.48 -14.97
CA GLY A 157 -12.01 -13.16 -15.60
C GLY A 157 -12.87 -12.15 -14.84
N ARG A 158 -12.41 -11.70 -13.68
CA ARG A 158 -13.05 -10.67 -12.84
C ARG A 158 -12.06 -9.55 -12.51
N PRO A 159 -12.54 -8.36 -12.13
CA PRO A 159 -11.67 -7.23 -11.81
C PRO A 159 -10.69 -7.58 -10.69
N GLN A 160 -9.42 -7.22 -10.87
CA GLN A 160 -8.35 -7.41 -9.89
C GLN A 160 -7.55 -6.11 -9.74
N ASP A 161 -7.17 -5.78 -8.52
CA ASP A 161 -6.48 -4.52 -8.23
C ASP A 161 -5.00 -4.58 -8.58
N LYS A 162 -4.38 -5.76 -8.45
CA LYS A 162 -2.94 -5.93 -8.60
C LYS A 162 -2.56 -7.33 -9.09
N LEU A 163 -1.59 -7.40 -10.01
CA LEU A 163 -0.75 -8.57 -10.23
C LEU A 163 0.64 -8.26 -9.66
N LEU A 164 1.12 -9.10 -8.75
CA LEU A 164 2.48 -9.01 -8.20
C LEU A 164 3.35 -10.09 -8.84
N CYS A 165 4.56 -9.72 -9.22
CA CYS A 165 5.61 -10.61 -9.73
C CYS A 165 6.80 -10.56 -8.78
N ALA A 166 7.16 -11.69 -8.17
CA ALA A 166 8.35 -11.80 -7.34
C ALA A 166 9.47 -12.55 -8.06
N SER A 167 10.70 -12.15 -7.84
CA SER A 167 11.92 -12.89 -8.24
C SER A 167 13.13 -12.38 -7.47
N GLU A 168 14.30 -12.93 -7.76
CA GLU A 168 15.56 -12.41 -7.28
C GLU A 168 15.73 -10.94 -7.69
N PRO A 169 16.24 -10.04 -6.79
CA PRO A 169 16.39 -8.61 -7.07
C PRO A 169 17.18 -8.30 -8.35
N GLU A 170 18.28 -9.02 -8.58
CA GLU A 170 19.11 -8.85 -9.76
C GLU A 170 18.32 -9.18 -11.04
N TYR A 171 17.56 -10.28 -11.04
CA TYR A 171 16.75 -10.69 -12.18
C TYR A 171 15.68 -9.66 -12.50
N LEU A 172 14.92 -9.20 -11.49
CA LEU A 172 13.90 -8.15 -11.67
C LEU A 172 14.53 -6.85 -12.17
N GLY A 173 15.68 -6.44 -11.60
CA GLY A 173 16.40 -5.24 -12.03
C GLY A 173 16.81 -5.24 -13.50
N GLU A 174 17.13 -6.41 -14.05
CA GLU A 174 17.50 -6.59 -15.46
C GLU A 174 16.28 -6.68 -16.38
N HIS A 175 15.18 -7.30 -15.94
CA HIS A 175 14.07 -7.73 -16.84
C HIS A 175 12.80 -6.91 -16.70
N TRP A 176 12.61 -6.11 -15.65
CA TRP A 176 11.37 -5.37 -15.41
C TRP A 176 10.92 -4.49 -16.59
N ARG A 177 11.89 -3.88 -17.33
CA ARG A 177 11.56 -3.04 -18.49
C ARG A 177 10.94 -3.86 -19.61
N ALA A 178 11.46 -5.07 -19.87
CA ALA A 178 10.90 -5.97 -20.87
C ALA A 178 9.52 -6.50 -20.46
N MET A 179 9.32 -6.82 -19.17
CA MET A 179 7.99 -7.19 -18.64
C MET A 179 6.99 -6.06 -18.77
N ASN A 180 7.39 -4.83 -18.44
CA ASN A 180 6.49 -3.67 -18.39
C ASN A 180 6.18 -3.08 -19.78
N ALA A 181 7.14 -3.11 -20.72
CA ALA A 181 7.05 -2.36 -21.96
C ALA A 181 5.76 -2.60 -22.79
N PRO A 182 5.24 -3.83 -22.95
CA PRO A 182 4.01 -4.06 -23.69
C PRO A 182 2.76 -3.47 -23.04
N PHE A 183 2.82 -3.16 -21.74
CA PHE A 183 1.67 -2.71 -20.92
C PHE A 183 1.83 -1.30 -20.39
N ALA A 184 2.94 -0.60 -20.68
CA ALA A 184 3.27 0.70 -20.09
C ALA A 184 2.22 1.81 -20.35
N GLU A 185 1.41 1.71 -21.40
CA GLU A 185 0.30 2.63 -21.67
C GLU A 185 -1.01 2.21 -20.99
N ALA A 186 -1.17 0.93 -20.70
CA ALA A 186 -2.40 0.35 -20.17
C ALA A 186 -2.35 0.13 -18.66
N LEU A 187 -1.17 -0.01 -18.07
CA LEU A 187 -0.95 -0.32 -16.66
C LEU A 187 0.16 0.56 -16.06
N SER A 188 0.08 0.76 -14.76
CA SER A 188 1.18 1.27 -13.95
C SER A 188 2.01 0.10 -13.42
N GLY A 189 3.31 0.06 -13.76
CA GLY A 189 4.26 -0.91 -13.22
C GLY A 189 5.25 -0.23 -12.27
N MET A 190 5.48 -0.81 -11.08
CA MET A 190 6.39 -0.24 -10.09
C MET A 190 7.08 -1.30 -9.23
N PHE A 191 8.25 -0.95 -8.71
CA PHE A 191 8.85 -1.69 -7.59
C PHE A 191 8.22 -1.26 -6.26
N THR A 192 7.89 -2.23 -5.42
CA THR A 192 7.46 -1.99 -4.03
C THR A 192 8.43 -2.62 -3.02
N ALA A 193 9.29 -3.51 -3.49
CA ALA A 193 10.50 -3.98 -2.86
C ALA A 193 11.49 -4.35 -3.98
N ASP A 194 12.75 -4.58 -3.65
CA ASP A 194 13.77 -4.97 -4.64
C ASP A 194 13.49 -6.35 -5.27
N PHE A 195 12.68 -7.19 -4.61
CA PHE A 195 12.21 -8.51 -5.07
C PHE A 195 10.74 -8.53 -5.53
N TYR A 196 10.05 -7.37 -5.60
CA TYR A 196 8.65 -7.25 -6.02
C TYR A 196 8.47 -6.22 -7.12
N PHE A 197 7.89 -6.63 -8.25
CA PHE A 197 7.39 -5.75 -9.30
C PHE A 197 5.87 -5.93 -9.43
N GLU A 198 5.13 -4.84 -9.30
CA GLU A 198 3.67 -4.83 -9.27
C GLU A 198 3.09 -4.15 -10.49
N PHE A 199 1.99 -4.71 -11.01
CA PHE A 199 1.17 -4.11 -12.05
C PHE A 199 -0.20 -3.77 -11.48
N MET A 200 -0.67 -2.56 -11.78
CA MET A 200 -1.96 -2.02 -11.34
C MET A 200 -2.60 -1.24 -12.48
N ALA A 201 -3.87 -0.84 -12.34
CA ALA A 201 -4.53 0.05 -13.28
C ALA A 201 -3.75 1.39 -13.44
N PRO A 202 -3.86 2.06 -14.61
CA PRO A 202 -3.07 3.26 -14.88
C PRO A 202 -3.46 4.40 -13.92
N GLY A 203 -2.47 5.18 -13.47
CA GLY A 203 -2.68 6.34 -12.61
C GLY A 203 -3.00 6.03 -11.15
N ILE A 204 -2.94 4.75 -10.74
CA ILE A 204 -3.08 4.38 -9.34
C ILE A 204 -1.93 4.97 -8.53
N ASN A 205 -2.28 5.72 -7.49
CA ASN A 205 -1.41 6.18 -6.42
C ASN A 205 -2.24 6.57 -5.20
N LYS A 206 -1.60 6.67 -4.05
CA LYS A 206 -2.25 6.97 -2.76
C LYS A 206 -2.98 8.32 -2.76
N GLY A 207 -2.45 9.34 -3.45
CA GLY A 207 -3.06 10.66 -3.55
C GLY A 207 -4.37 10.65 -4.33
N ASN A 208 -4.38 10.01 -5.52
CA ASN A 208 -5.57 9.89 -6.35
C ASN A 208 -6.69 9.09 -5.65
N ALA A 209 -6.33 8.06 -4.88
CA ALA A 209 -7.28 7.31 -4.07
C ALA A 209 -7.98 8.18 -3.02
N LEU A 210 -7.21 8.99 -2.30
CA LEU A 210 -7.76 9.93 -1.32
C LEU A 210 -8.61 11.01 -1.98
N ALA A 211 -8.17 11.54 -3.12
CA ALA A 211 -8.92 12.51 -3.91
C ALA A 211 -10.27 11.96 -4.40
N GLY A 212 -10.34 10.66 -4.71
CA GLY A 212 -11.58 9.99 -5.13
C GLY A 212 -12.51 9.61 -3.98
N ALA A 213 -11.96 9.31 -2.79
CA ALA A 213 -12.73 8.80 -1.66
C ALA A 213 -13.20 9.90 -0.68
N LEU A 214 -12.32 10.82 -0.27
CA LEU A 214 -12.58 11.75 0.83
C LEU A 214 -13.66 12.80 0.57
N PRO A 215 -13.84 13.33 -0.66
CA PRO A 215 -14.96 14.24 -0.95
C PRO A 215 -16.33 13.61 -0.71
N LYS A 216 -16.47 12.29 -0.86
CA LYS A 216 -17.72 11.56 -0.56
C LYS A 216 -18.09 11.62 0.93
N LEU A 217 -17.10 11.89 1.78
CA LEU A 217 -17.24 12.02 3.23
C LEU A 217 -17.24 13.49 3.69
N GLY A 218 -17.22 14.46 2.75
CA GLY A 218 -17.17 15.88 3.07
C GLY A 218 -15.83 16.33 3.67
N ILE A 219 -14.74 15.69 3.26
CA ILE A 219 -13.37 16.02 3.68
C ILE A 219 -12.61 16.52 2.46
N ASP A 220 -12.15 17.76 2.52
CA ASP A 220 -11.31 18.37 1.50
C ASP A 220 -9.81 18.09 1.76
N ALA A 221 -9.00 18.14 0.71
CA ALA A 221 -7.55 17.94 0.81
C ALA A 221 -6.90 18.84 1.88
N SER A 222 -7.32 20.12 1.95
CA SER A 222 -6.83 21.11 2.93
C SER A 222 -7.09 20.75 4.39
N GLU A 223 -7.93 19.75 4.66
CA GLU A 223 -8.29 19.26 6.00
C GLU A 223 -7.57 17.94 6.34
N VAL A 224 -6.61 17.53 5.49
CA VAL A 224 -5.86 16.26 5.62
C VAL A 224 -4.40 16.54 5.93
N VAL A 225 -3.86 15.82 6.90
CA VAL A 225 -2.41 15.66 7.11
C VAL A 225 -2.01 14.28 6.63
N ALA A 226 -0.95 14.18 5.82
CA ALA A 226 -0.44 12.90 5.33
C ALA A 226 0.99 12.67 5.82
N PHE A 227 1.30 11.43 6.18
CA PHE A 227 2.65 10.99 6.58
C PHE A 227 3.13 9.87 5.65
N GLY A 228 4.39 9.95 5.22
CA GLY A 228 5.00 8.97 4.34
C GLY A 228 6.53 9.05 4.33
N ASP A 229 7.19 8.00 3.83
CA ASP A 229 8.64 7.95 3.69
C ASP A 229 9.12 7.39 2.34
N GLY A 230 8.24 6.71 1.59
CA GLY A 230 8.54 6.09 0.30
C GLY A 230 8.14 6.93 -0.92
N GLU A 231 8.69 6.59 -2.09
CA GLU A 231 8.32 7.26 -3.35
C GLU A 231 6.84 7.09 -3.70
N ASN A 232 6.23 5.96 -3.30
CA ASN A 232 4.80 5.70 -3.48
C ASN A 232 3.90 6.61 -2.61
N ASP A 233 4.47 7.36 -1.65
CA ASP A 233 3.76 8.32 -0.80
C ASP A 233 3.74 9.73 -1.39
N MET A 234 4.66 10.04 -2.33
CA MET A 234 4.84 11.41 -2.83
C MET A 234 3.52 12.03 -3.28
N ALA A 235 2.72 11.31 -4.07
CA ALA A 235 1.43 11.81 -4.53
C ALA A 235 0.43 12.06 -3.39
N MET A 236 0.50 11.31 -2.30
CA MET A 236 -0.33 11.51 -1.11
C MET A 236 0.14 12.75 -0.32
N LEU A 237 1.45 12.91 -0.16
CA LEU A 237 2.04 14.08 0.51
C LEU A 237 1.75 15.38 -0.24
N GLU A 238 1.89 15.38 -1.57
CA GLU A 238 1.58 16.54 -2.42
C GLU A 238 0.08 16.89 -2.45
N TRP A 239 -0.78 15.87 -2.38
CA TRP A 239 -2.23 16.07 -2.44
C TRP A 239 -2.80 16.61 -1.13
N ALA A 240 -2.28 16.19 0.02
CA ALA A 240 -2.78 16.58 1.34
C ALA A 240 -2.59 18.08 1.58
N GLY A 241 -3.43 18.69 2.44
CA GLY A 241 -3.25 20.08 2.88
C GLY A 241 -1.99 20.29 3.69
N MET A 242 -1.41 19.20 4.22
CA MET A 242 -0.10 19.17 4.84
C MET A 242 0.54 17.79 4.64
N GLY A 243 1.55 17.72 3.80
CA GLY A 243 2.39 16.54 3.64
C GLY A 243 3.57 16.58 4.61
N VAL A 244 3.76 15.51 5.36
CA VAL A 244 4.86 15.36 6.33
C VAL A 244 5.71 14.16 5.96
N ALA A 245 6.94 14.39 5.52
CA ALA A 245 7.90 13.32 5.28
C ALA A 245 8.55 12.88 6.60
N MET A 246 8.72 11.55 6.76
CA MET A 246 9.47 11.01 7.88
C MET A 246 10.96 11.35 7.77
N GLY A 247 11.65 11.40 8.90
CA GLY A 247 13.10 11.68 8.96
C GLY A 247 13.96 10.66 8.21
N ASN A 248 13.51 9.40 8.13
CA ASN A 248 14.11 8.30 7.37
C ASN A 248 13.80 8.33 5.86
N ALA A 249 12.90 9.20 5.39
CA ALA A 249 12.59 9.32 3.97
C ALA A 249 13.79 9.77 3.13
N GLY A 250 13.79 9.39 1.84
CA GLY A 250 14.77 9.87 0.88
C GLY A 250 14.61 11.35 0.53
N ASP A 251 15.63 11.95 -0.07
CA ASP A 251 15.62 13.39 -0.41
C ASP A 251 14.50 13.75 -1.38
N SER A 252 14.16 12.87 -2.33
CA SER A 252 13.05 13.07 -3.28
C SER A 252 11.70 13.21 -2.57
N VAL A 253 11.44 12.38 -1.57
CA VAL A 253 10.20 12.41 -0.78
C VAL A 253 10.16 13.64 0.13
N LYS A 254 11.28 13.97 0.77
CA LYS A 254 11.39 15.19 1.59
C LYS A 254 11.20 16.47 0.78
N ALA A 255 11.59 16.46 -0.49
CA ALA A 255 11.48 17.63 -1.36
C ALA A 255 10.04 17.99 -1.75
N VAL A 256 9.12 17.05 -1.74
CA VAL A 256 7.69 17.26 -2.07
C VAL A 256 6.82 17.52 -0.82
N ALA A 257 7.35 17.26 0.37
CA ALA A 257 6.60 17.43 1.62
C ALA A 257 6.66 18.89 2.12
N ASP A 258 5.61 19.36 2.79
CA ASP A 258 5.56 20.65 3.46
C ASP A 258 6.45 20.69 4.71
N ARG A 259 6.64 19.53 5.36
CA ARG A 259 7.44 19.39 6.58
C ARG A 259 8.21 18.08 6.58
N VAL A 260 9.29 18.06 7.36
CA VAL A 260 10.03 16.85 7.71
C VAL A 260 9.96 16.70 9.23
N THR A 261 9.63 15.50 9.72
CA THR A 261 9.60 15.17 11.15
C THR A 261 10.74 14.23 11.53
N SER A 262 10.78 13.74 12.78
CA SER A 262 11.72 12.71 13.25
C SER A 262 11.50 11.39 12.50
N THR A 263 12.40 10.41 12.68
CA THR A 263 12.27 9.10 12.03
C THR A 263 11.11 8.28 12.62
N ASN A 264 10.73 7.21 11.92
CA ASN A 264 9.75 6.22 12.40
C ASN A 264 10.21 5.52 13.70
N ASN A 265 11.52 5.45 13.96
CA ASN A 265 12.09 4.90 15.19
C ASN A 265 12.13 5.91 16.35
N GLU A 266 11.87 7.19 16.07
CA GLU A 266 11.95 8.31 17.03
C GLU A 266 10.60 8.98 17.24
N ASP A 267 9.50 8.28 17.00
CA ASP A 267 8.12 8.79 17.18
C ASP A 267 7.76 10.01 16.33
N GLY A 268 8.29 10.13 15.11
CA GLY A 268 8.14 11.33 14.26
C GLY A 268 6.69 11.75 14.03
N ILE A 269 5.74 10.80 13.92
CA ILE A 269 4.31 11.12 13.80
C ILE A 269 3.82 11.83 15.07
N ALA A 270 4.17 11.32 16.25
CA ALA A 270 3.74 11.94 17.52
C ALA A 270 4.33 13.34 17.69
N ASP A 271 5.59 13.55 17.30
CA ASP A 271 6.24 14.87 17.33
C ASP A 271 5.50 15.87 16.44
N ALA A 272 5.24 15.49 15.19
CA ALA A 272 4.52 16.36 14.25
C ALA A 272 3.08 16.67 14.73
N LEU A 273 2.34 15.65 15.21
CA LEU A 273 0.95 15.85 15.68
C LEU A 273 0.88 16.75 16.91
N ALA A 274 1.88 16.73 17.79
CA ALA A 274 1.95 17.64 18.95
C ALA A 274 2.07 19.11 18.54
N GLU A 275 2.58 19.41 17.33
CA GLU A 275 2.66 20.77 16.79
C GLU A 275 1.43 21.15 15.94
N ILE A 276 0.83 20.16 15.24
CA ILE A 276 -0.22 20.40 14.24
C ILE A 276 -1.61 20.48 14.90
N LEU A 277 -1.86 19.70 15.95
CA LEU A 277 -3.18 19.58 16.59
C LEU A 277 -3.33 20.45 17.85
N VAL A 278 -2.57 21.53 17.94
CA VAL A 278 -2.64 22.49 19.08
C VAL A 278 -3.82 23.45 18.94
#